data_b6a6d311d97fe1b6a4d68ed019cf0a97
#
_entry.id   b6a6d311d97fe1b6a4d68ed019cf0a97
#
_cell.length_a   1.000
_cell.length_b   1.000
_cell.length_c   1.000
_cell.angle_alpha   90.00
_cell.angle_beta   90.00
_cell.angle_gamma   90.00
#
_symmetry.space_group_name_H-M   'P 1'
#
loop_
_entity.id
_entity.type
_entity.pdbx_description
1 polymer ?
#
loop_
_entity_poly.entity_id
_entity_poly.type
_entity_poly.pdbx_seq_one_letter_code
_entity_poly.pdbx_strand_id
1 'polypeptide(L)'
;MGKAETRVILVPRWASVAMLVAVSAAMALLILELSGRAYWRERTSVIEVLSLVRRYDALTPTAFIAAIAPVITNILFFVPWGVLAFFAFDRRSRAATYALTLAVGVAFACVLVAWQSALPTRITGWNDAAWNTVGCAVGAVGAHLRKQLRIRFE
;
A
#
# COMPACT_ATOMS: atom_id res chain seq x y z
N MET A 1 26.96 12.28 35.63
CA MET A 1 25.99 11.57 34.77
C MET A 1 25.46 12.59 33.78
N GLY A 2 25.99 12.60 32.55
CA GLY A 2 25.56 13.51 31.48
C GLY A 2 24.21 13.05 30.94
N LYS A 3 23.22 13.95 30.91
CA LYS A 3 21.97 13.73 30.19
C LYS A 3 22.30 13.63 28.70
N ALA A 4 22.11 12.46 28.11
CA ALA A 4 22.16 12.29 26.65
C ALA A 4 21.08 13.20 26.03
N GLU A 5 21.49 14.27 25.40
CA GLU A 5 20.60 15.11 24.60
C GLU A 5 20.07 14.27 23.44
N THR A 6 18.79 13.87 23.51
CA THR A 6 18.11 13.19 22.43
C THR A 6 17.96 14.18 21.28
N ARG A 7 18.82 14.09 20.27
CA ARG A 7 18.68 14.87 19.03
C ARG A 7 17.38 14.46 18.34
N VAL A 8 16.36 15.28 18.45
CA VAL A 8 15.14 15.13 17.66
C VAL A 8 15.46 15.60 16.24
N ILE A 9 15.57 14.67 15.31
CA ILE A 9 15.74 14.99 13.88
C ILE A 9 14.38 15.50 13.39
N LEU A 10 14.25 16.80 13.24
CA LEU A 10 13.08 17.45 12.65
C LEU A 10 13.19 17.31 11.12
N VAL A 11 12.47 16.35 10.55
CA VAL A 11 12.36 16.22 9.08
C VAL A 11 11.43 17.33 8.59
N PRO A 12 11.89 18.24 7.72
CA PRO A 12 11.05 19.30 7.19
C PRO A 12 9.92 18.71 6.32
N ARG A 13 8.75 19.34 6.33
CA ARG A 13 7.54 18.85 5.63
C ARG A 13 7.77 18.64 4.13
N TRP A 14 8.52 19.53 3.49
CA TRP A 14 8.83 19.37 2.07
C TRP A 14 9.58 18.07 1.78
N ALA A 15 10.45 17.63 2.69
CA ALA A 15 11.18 16.36 2.54
C ALA A 15 10.24 15.16 2.63
N SER A 16 9.24 15.19 3.53
CA SER A 16 8.23 14.14 3.61
C SER A 16 7.37 14.06 2.34
N VAL A 17 7.00 15.22 1.78
CA VAL A 17 6.25 15.28 0.51
C VAL A 17 7.13 14.82 -0.65
N ALA A 18 8.37 15.28 -0.73
CA ALA A 18 9.31 14.84 -1.76
C ALA A 18 9.56 13.32 -1.71
N MET A 19 9.71 12.77 -0.52
CA MET A 19 9.85 11.33 -0.31
C MET A 19 8.58 10.56 -0.73
N LEU A 20 7.40 11.09 -0.43
CA LEU A 20 6.13 10.50 -0.87
C LEU A 20 6.04 10.48 -2.40
N VAL A 21 6.41 11.58 -3.08
CA VAL A 21 6.43 11.66 -4.54
C VAL A 21 7.44 10.68 -5.12
N ALA A 22 8.65 10.61 -4.57
CA ALA A 22 9.70 9.70 -5.01
C ALA A 22 9.28 8.22 -4.87
N VAL A 23 8.67 7.86 -3.73
CA VAL A 23 8.16 6.51 -3.49
C VAL A 23 7.00 6.21 -4.44
N SER A 24 6.09 7.16 -4.68
CA SER A 24 4.99 6.97 -5.64
C SER A 24 5.51 6.72 -7.05
N ALA A 25 6.51 7.49 -7.50
CA ALA A 25 7.14 7.30 -8.80
C ALA A 25 7.87 5.94 -8.89
N ALA A 26 8.64 5.58 -7.87
CA ALA A 26 9.33 4.28 -7.81
C ALA A 26 8.34 3.11 -7.82
N MET A 27 7.24 3.21 -7.09
CA MET A 27 6.16 2.20 -7.11
C MET A 27 5.52 2.08 -8.49
N ALA A 28 5.22 3.21 -9.14
CA ALA A 28 4.64 3.21 -10.48
C ALA A 28 5.58 2.56 -11.50
N LEU A 29 6.88 2.88 -11.46
CA LEU A 29 7.90 2.27 -12.32
C LEU A 29 8.03 0.76 -12.06
N LEU A 30 8.10 0.36 -10.79
CA LEU A 30 8.20 -1.06 -10.42
C LEU A 30 6.98 -1.85 -10.89
N ILE A 31 5.77 -1.28 -10.74
CA ILE A 31 4.54 -1.89 -11.21
C ILE A 31 4.55 -2.01 -12.73
N LEU A 32 5.08 -1.02 -13.45
CA LEU A 32 5.23 -1.07 -14.91
C LEU A 32 6.17 -2.20 -15.35
N GLU A 33 7.34 -2.27 -14.74
CA GLU A 33 8.33 -3.32 -15.02
C GLU A 33 7.76 -4.72 -14.75
N LEU A 34 7.10 -4.90 -13.62
CA LEU A 34 6.47 -6.16 -13.26
C LEU A 34 5.30 -6.50 -14.19
N SER A 35 4.57 -5.49 -14.69
CA SER A 35 3.42 -5.68 -15.58
C SER A 35 3.81 -6.18 -16.96
N GLY A 36 5.02 -5.87 -17.43
CA GLY A 36 5.55 -6.36 -18.71
C GLY A 36 5.93 -7.84 -18.72
N ARG A 37 5.98 -8.51 -17.56
CA ARG A 37 6.39 -9.91 -17.47
C ARG A 37 5.18 -10.84 -17.61
N ALA A 38 5.26 -11.81 -18.53
CA ALA A 38 4.20 -12.78 -18.85
C ALA A 38 3.68 -13.60 -17.63
N TYR A 39 4.47 -13.69 -16.56
CA TYR A 39 4.16 -14.44 -15.34
C TYR A 39 2.90 -13.93 -14.60
N TRP A 40 2.49 -12.68 -14.81
CA TRP A 40 1.34 -12.06 -14.14
C TRP A 40 0.04 -12.14 -14.93
N ARG A 41 0.02 -12.92 -16.01
CA ARG A 41 -1.09 -12.99 -16.97
C ARG A 41 -2.33 -13.71 -16.44
N GLU A 42 -2.15 -14.62 -15.48
CA GLU A 42 -3.25 -15.39 -14.88
C GLU A 42 -3.50 -14.94 -13.44
N ARG A 43 -4.40 -13.99 -13.29
CA ARG A 43 -4.88 -13.60 -11.95
C ARG A 43 -6.25 -14.21 -11.71
N THR A 44 -6.28 -15.18 -10.81
CA THR A 44 -7.51 -15.66 -10.23
C THR A 44 -8.04 -14.61 -9.25
N SER A 45 -9.28 -14.18 -9.43
CA SER A 45 -9.94 -13.26 -8.48
C SER A 45 -10.07 -13.93 -7.10
N VAL A 46 -9.91 -13.17 -6.00
CA VAL A 46 -10.16 -13.68 -4.64
C VAL A 46 -11.56 -14.30 -4.52
N ILE A 47 -12.53 -13.75 -5.25
CA ILE A 47 -13.90 -14.27 -5.29
C ILE A 47 -13.94 -15.64 -5.97
N GLU A 48 -13.18 -15.83 -7.06
CA GLU A 48 -13.05 -17.14 -7.71
C GLU A 48 -12.40 -18.17 -6.82
N VAL A 49 -11.35 -17.76 -6.09
CA VAL A 49 -10.69 -18.66 -5.12
C VAL A 49 -11.62 -19.03 -3.98
N LEU A 50 -12.34 -18.08 -3.40
CA LEU A 50 -13.35 -18.37 -2.39
C LEU A 50 -14.44 -19.27 -2.92
N SER A 51 -14.84 -19.11 -4.18
CA SER A 51 -15.82 -19.99 -4.83
C SER A 51 -15.27 -21.38 -5.10
N LEU A 52 -13.98 -21.51 -5.43
CA LEU A 52 -13.28 -22.79 -5.58
C LEU A 52 -13.11 -23.50 -4.24
N VAL A 53 -12.75 -22.78 -3.17
CA VAL A 53 -12.70 -23.31 -1.81
C VAL A 53 -14.04 -23.93 -1.41
N ARG A 54 -15.11 -23.18 -1.71
CA ARG A 54 -16.48 -23.61 -1.36
C ARG A 54 -16.97 -24.81 -2.19
N ARG A 55 -16.45 -24.99 -3.42
CA ARG A 55 -16.88 -26.04 -4.35
C ARG A 55 -16.14 -27.37 -4.21
N TYR A 56 -14.88 -27.36 -3.81
CA TYR A 56 -14.01 -28.52 -3.96
C TYR A 56 -13.43 -29.07 -2.66
N ASP A 57 -13.67 -28.45 -1.51
CA ASP A 57 -13.15 -28.87 -0.19
C ASP A 57 -11.64 -29.18 -0.13
N ALA A 58 -10.93 -28.99 -1.24
CA ALA A 58 -9.49 -29.31 -1.39
C ALA A 58 -8.79 -28.24 -2.23
N LEU A 59 -8.36 -27.15 -1.58
CA LEU A 59 -7.36 -26.25 -2.17
C LEU A 59 -5.98 -26.90 -2.06
N THR A 60 -5.33 -27.08 -3.21
CA THR A 60 -3.90 -27.33 -3.17
C THR A 60 -3.20 -26.11 -2.57
N PRO A 61 -2.16 -26.29 -1.71
CA PRO A 61 -1.41 -25.17 -1.12
C PRO A 61 -0.90 -24.17 -2.18
N THR A 62 -0.54 -24.66 -3.37
CA THR A 62 -0.10 -23.83 -4.49
C THR A 62 -1.18 -22.93 -5.05
N ALA A 63 -2.41 -23.41 -5.21
CA ALA A 63 -3.54 -22.62 -5.67
C ALA A 63 -3.92 -21.54 -4.64
N PHE A 64 -3.88 -21.87 -3.36
CA PHE A 64 -4.09 -20.91 -2.28
C PHE A 64 -3.05 -19.79 -2.28
N ILE A 65 -1.77 -20.14 -2.38
CA ILE A 65 -0.68 -19.15 -2.44
C ILE A 65 -0.84 -18.26 -3.68
N ALA A 66 -1.11 -18.83 -4.84
CA ALA A 66 -1.28 -18.08 -6.09
C ALA A 66 -2.42 -17.07 -6.01
N ALA A 67 -3.46 -17.38 -5.25
CA ALA A 67 -4.60 -16.49 -5.07
C ALA A 67 -4.36 -15.37 -4.05
N ILE A 68 -3.68 -15.68 -2.94
CA ILE A 68 -3.47 -14.73 -1.85
C ILE A 68 -2.25 -13.84 -2.09
N ALA A 69 -1.20 -14.34 -2.77
CA ALA A 69 0.01 -13.58 -3.01
C ALA A 69 -0.24 -12.20 -3.67
N PRO A 70 -1.10 -12.06 -4.70
CA PRO A 70 -1.40 -10.75 -5.28
C PRO A 70 -2.05 -9.78 -4.29
N VAL A 71 -2.95 -10.29 -3.43
CA VAL A 71 -3.63 -9.49 -2.40
C VAL A 71 -2.64 -8.97 -1.39
N ILE A 72 -1.81 -9.87 -0.82
CA ILE A 72 -0.78 -9.51 0.15
C ILE A 72 0.21 -8.52 -0.47
N THR A 73 0.63 -8.77 -1.70
CA THR A 73 1.56 -7.88 -2.40
C THR A 73 0.98 -6.48 -2.54
N ASN A 74 -0.27 -6.33 -2.99
CA ASN A 74 -0.94 -5.04 -3.13
C ASN A 74 -1.02 -4.30 -1.79
N ILE A 75 -1.41 -5.01 -0.72
CA ILE A 75 -1.47 -4.44 0.63
C ILE A 75 -0.06 -3.99 1.07
N LEU A 76 0.93 -4.88 1.02
CA LEU A 76 2.29 -4.61 1.50
C LEU A 76 2.95 -3.44 0.76
N PHE A 77 2.73 -3.31 -0.55
CA PHE A 77 3.26 -2.18 -1.32
C PHE A 77 2.70 -0.84 -0.85
N PHE A 78 1.42 -0.80 -0.46
CA PHE A 78 0.76 0.44 -0.06
C PHE A 78 0.91 0.77 1.42
N VAL A 79 1.35 -0.16 2.28
CA VAL A 79 1.63 0.13 3.70
C VAL A 79 2.70 1.22 3.87
N PRO A 80 3.91 1.13 3.28
CA PRO A 80 4.93 2.18 3.39
C PRO A 80 4.42 3.51 2.83
N TRP A 81 3.68 3.47 1.74
CA TRP A 81 3.07 4.66 1.15
C TRP A 81 2.07 5.33 2.10
N GLY A 82 1.21 4.56 2.74
CA GLY A 82 0.24 5.05 3.74
C GLY A 82 0.92 5.68 4.96
N VAL A 83 2.04 5.10 5.42
CA VAL A 83 2.87 5.66 6.50
C VAL A 83 3.43 7.02 6.10
N LEU A 84 4.03 7.12 4.91
CA LEU A 84 4.63 8.36 4.41
C LEU A 84 3.57 9.44 4.18
N ALA A 85 2.45 9.09 3.56
CA ALA A 85 1.34 9.99 3.30
C ALA A 85 0.74 10.54 4.60
N PHE A 86 0.59 9.69 5.63
CA PHE A 86 0.11 10.12 6.94
C PHE A 86 1.03 11.18 7.56
N PHE A 87 2.35 11.02 7.49
CA PHE A 87 3.29 12.03 7.98
C PHE A 87 3.35 13.28 7.09
N ALA A 88 3.27 13.12 5.77
CA ALA A 88 3.28 14.25 4.84
C ALA A 88 2.03 15.14 5.01
N PHE A 89 0.87 14.52 5.29
CA PHE A 89 -0.40 15.19 5.47
C PHE A 89 -0.75 15.48 6.93
N ASP A 90 0.21 15.35 7.87
CA ASP A 90 -0.04 15.61 9.29
C ASP A 90 -0.61 17.03 9.48
N ARG A 91 -1.87 17.08 9.88
CA ARG A 91 -2.65 18.31 10.06
C ARG A 91 -3.00 18.48 11.54
N ARG A 92 -3.60 19.65 11.89
CA ARG A 92 -4.06 19.91 13.25
C ARG A 92 -5.13 18.92 13.71
N SER A 93 -6.02 18.49 12.80
CA SER A 93 -7.07 17.52 13.06
C SER A 93 -6.65 16.12 12.60
N ARG A 94 -6.77 15.13 13.50
CA ARG A 94 -6.52 13.71 13.19
C ARG A 94 -7.44 13.22 12.07
N ALA A 95 -8.72 13.58 12.14
CA ALA A 95 -9.69 13.19 11.14
C ALA A 95 -9.32 13.73 9.75
N ALA A 96 -8.87 14.99 9.65
CA ALA A 96 -8.42 15.57 8.39
C ALA A 96 -7.17 14.88 7.84
N THR A 97 -6.23 14.47 8.70
CA THR A 97 -5.04 13.71 8.28
C THR A 97 -5.43 12.36 7.68
N TYR A 98 -6.28 11.60 8.36
CA TYR A 98 -6.78 10.31 7.84
C TYR A 98 -7.57 10.49 6.55
N ALA A 99 -8.52 11.44 6.52
CA ALA A 99 -9.34 11.68 5.35
C ALA A 99 -8.49 12.03 4.12
N LEU A 100 -7.50 12.92 4.28
CA LEU A 100 -6.61 13.31 3.20
C LEU A 100 -5.70 12.16 2.76
N THR A 101 -5.12 11.41 3.72
CA THR A 101 -4.27 10.26 3.43
C THR A 101 -5.04 9.21 2.64
N LEU A 102 -6.25 8.87 3.08
CA LEU A 102 -7.08 7.86 2.40
C LEU A 102 -7.58 8.37 1.04
N ALA A 103 -8.04 9.63 0.95
CA ALA A 103 -8.52 10.18 -0.32
C ALA A 103 -7.42 10.18 -1.40
N VAL A 104 -6.20 10.63 -1.04
CA VAL A 104 -5.07 10.62 -1.99
C VAL A 104 -4.62 9.19 -2.28
N GLY A 105 -4.66 8.28 -1.27
CA GLY A 105 -4.35 6.87 -1.45
C GLY A 105 -5.31 6.17 -2.41
N VAL A 106 -6.61 6.39 -2.27
CA VAL A 106 -7.64 5.88 -3.18
C VAL A 106 -7.43 6.44 -4.59
N ALA A 107 -7.23 7.76 -4.72
CA ALA A 107 -6.99 8.38 -6.02
C ALA A 107 -5.76 7.77 -6.71
N PHE A 108 -4.66 7.61 -5.98
CA PHE A 108 -3.43 6.98 -6.50
C PHE A 108 -3.66 5.53 -6.91
N ALA A 109 -4.34 4.73 -6.08
CA ALA A 109 -4.70 3.35 -6.40
C ALA A 109 -5.57 3.24 -7.66
N CYS A 110 -6.58 4.12 -7.79
CA CYS A 110 -7.44 4.16 -8.97
C CYS A 110 -6.68 4.55 -10.25
N VAL A 111 -5.78 5.54 -10.16
CA VAL A 111 -4.94 5.93 -11.30
C VAL A 111 -4.03 4.77 -11.74
N LEU A 112 -3.41 4.06 -10.79
CA LEU A 112 -2.59 2.90 -11.10
C LEU A 112 -3.39 1.78 -11.77
N VAL A 113 -4.58 1.46 -11.26
CA VAL A 113 -5.46 0.44 -11.84
C VAL A 113 -5.94 0.86 -13.22
N ALA A 114 -6.36 2.11 -13.40
CA ALA A 114 -6.77 2.63 -14.71
C ALA A 114 -5.62 2.57 -15.73
N TRP A 115 -4.42 2.92 -15.31
CA TRP A 115 -3.24 2.80 -16.18
C TRP A 115 -2.93 1.34 -16.51
N GLN A 116 -2.93 0.46 -15.53
CA GLN A 116 -2.70 -0.98 -15.74
C GLN A 116 -3.74 -1.62 -16.65
N SER A 117 -5.01 -1.17 -16.60
CA SER A 117 -6.08 -1.68 -17.48
C SER A 117 -5.90 -1.28 -18.94
N ALA A 118 -5.14 -0.20 -19.20
CA ALA A 118 -4.77 0.22 -20.56
C ALA A 118 -3.63 -0.61 -21.16
N LEU A 119 -2.94 -1.45 -20.36
CA LEU A 119 -1.84 -2.29 -20.83
C LEU A 119 -2.39 -3.64 -21.34
N PRO A 120 -2.11 -4.04 -22.62
CA PRO A 120 -2.67 -5.26 -23.20
C PRO A 120 -2.15 -6.56 -22.55
N THR A 121 -1.11 -6.45 -21.73
CA THR A 121 -0.43 -7.58 -21.10
C THR A 121 -0.98 -7.94 -19.72
N ARG A 122 -1.90 -7.16 -19.16
CA ARG A 122 -2.34 -7.33 -17.76
C ARG A 122 -3.85 -7.38 -17.61
N ILE A 123 -4.31 -8.37 -16.85
CA ILE A 123 -5.69 -8.42 -16.34
C ILE A 123 -5.66 -7.77 -14.95
N THR A 124 -6.14 -6.53 -14.86
CA THR A 124 -6.32 -5.82 -13.60
C THR A 124 -7.79 -5.69 -13.27
N GLY A 125 -8.11 -5.82 -11.99
CA GLY A 125 -9.47 -5.63 -11.49
C GLY A 125 -9.55 -4.46 -10.51
N TRP A 126 -10.71 -3.83 -10.39
CA TRP A 126 -10.98 -2.81 -9.39
C TRP A 126 -10.75 -3.30 -7.94
N ASN A 127 -10.74 -4.62 -7.74
CA ASN A 127 -10.35 -5.24 -6.48
C ASN A 127 -8.91 -4.91 -6.08
N ASP A 128 -8.01 -4.68 -7.05
CA ASP A 128 -6.63 -4.26 -6.77
C ASP A 128 -6.59 -2.88 -6.13
N ALA A 129 -7.43 -1.94 -6.61
CA ALA A 129 -7.55 -0.63 -5.98
C ALA A 129 -8.06 -0.73 -4.53
N ALA A 130 -9.00 -1.64 -4.27
CA ALA A 130 -9.50 -1.88 -2.92
C ALA A 130 -8.38 -2.39 -1.99
N TRP A 131 -7.60 -3.38 -2.41
CA TRP A 131 -6.49 -3.92 -1.62
C TRP A 131 -5.36 -2.91 -1.41
N ASN A 132 -5.05 -2.11 -2.41
CA ASN A 132 -4.13 -0.99 -2.30
C ASN A 132 -4.61 0.03 -1.24
N THR A 133 -5.92 0.33 -1.24
CA THR A 133 -6.53 1.22 -0.24
C THR A 133 -6.45 0.65 1.17
N VAL A 134 -6.68 -0.67 1.33
CA VAL A 134 -6.49 -1.36 2.62
C VAL A 134 -5.05 -1.22 3.09
N GLY A 135 -4.06 -1.41 2.22
CA GLY A 135 -2.65 -1.22 2.54
C GLY A 135 -2.35 0.20 3.01
N CYS A 136 -2.89 1.21 2.31
CA CYS A 136 -2.78 2.60 2.70
C CYS A 136 -3.38 2.86 4.10
N ALA A 137 -4.56 2.31 4.38
CA ALA A 137 -5.21 2.45 5.68
C ALA A 137 -4.39 1.80 6.81
N VAL A 138 -3.88 0.60 6.60
CA VAL A 138 -2.99 -0.11 7.54
C VAL A 138 -1.74 0.72 7.82
N GLY A 139 -1.12 1.28 6.79
CA GLY A 139 0.04 2.17 6.92
C GLY A 139 -0.26 3.42 7.74
N ALA A 140 -1.39 4.08 7.48
CA ALA A 140 -1.84 5.25 8.22
C ALA A 140 -2.09 4.96 9.71
N VAL A 141 -2.74 3.81 10.01
CA VAL A 141 -2.96 3.36 11.40
C VAL A 141 -1.62 3.06 12.07
N GLY A 142 -0.70 2.35 11.42
CA GLY A 142 0.63 2.06 11.95
C GLY A 142 1.42 3.33 12.28
N ALA A 143 1.39 4.34 11.39
CA ALA A 143 2.01 5.64 11.62
C ALA A 143 1.39 6.37 12.82
N HIS A 144 0.07 6.32 12.95
CA HIS A 144 -0.64 6.91 14.09
C HIS A 144 -0.26 6.25 15.41
N LEU A 145 -0.25 4.92 15.46
CA LEU A 145 0.13 4.16 16.67
C LEU A 145 1.58 4.47 17.07
N ARG A 146 2.51 4.50 16.11
CA ARG A 146 3.89 4.90 16.37
C ARG A 146 3.99 6.29 16.98
N LYS A 147 3.21 7.25 16.45
CA LYS A 147 3.16 8.62 16.98
C LYS A 147 2.61 8.67 18.42
N GLN A 148 1.63 7.83 18.76
CA GLN A 148 1.06 7.75 20.11
C GLN A 148 2.01 7.07 21.10
N LEU A 149 2.63 5.97 20.71
CA LEU A 149 3.46 5.15 21.60
C LEU A 149 4.80 5.79 21.93
N ARG A 150 5.20 6.90 21.28
CA ARG A 150 6.50 7.55 21.47
C ARG A 150 7.64 6.53 21.54
N ILE A 151 7.65 5.52 20.68
CA ILE A 151 8.67 4.49 20.66
C ILE A 151 10.02 5.18 20.42
N ARG A 152 10.78 5.35 21.50
CA ARG A 152 12.18 5.76 21.45
C ARG A 152 12.98 4.48 21.31
N PHE A 153 13.70 4.34 20.22
CA PHE A 153 14.76 3.35 20.14
C PHE A 153 15.97 3.99 20.85
N GLU A 154 16.38 3.40 21.99
CA GLU A 154 17.64 3.72 22.66
C GLU A 154 18.80 3.09 21.89
#